data_687f36593f76411e40f21c8029fd314d
#
_entry.id   687f36593f76411e40f21c8029fd314d
#
_cell.length_a   1.000
_cell.length_b   1.000
_cell.length_c   1.000
_cell.angle_alpha   90.00
_cell.angle_beta   90.00
_cell.angle_gamma   90.00
#
_symmetry.space_group_name_H-M   'P 1'
#
loop_
_entity.id
_entity.type
_entity.pdbx_description
1 polymer ?
#
loop_
_entity_poly.entity_id
_entity_poly.type
_entity_poly.pdbx_seq_one_letter_code
_entity_poly.pdbx_strand_id
1 'polypeptide(L)'
;MTRMPASLGAPRVLLLVPARTYRATDFLVAASRLGLELVVGSDGALPLSHEHVIRVDPQDVQASADRLVAQSGPLDAVVAADTPMLVLAAAVAARMGLAHNPVEAVLAATDKARQRRRWAAAGVAQPAFRIVPADAAEGALQDAAARVGFPCVVKAVSLSGSQGVLRADDAAGALVAAGRIRRILADAGRPADEPLLVEAYVPGWELSVDGLLTGGELTVTAVFDKPDTPQGPTFEETLLITPSRLPQPVLSDALRTAERAATALGLRHGPIHAELRLDARDHGQRPTMLELAGRSIGGLCSRALRFLDGVSLEQLVLANALGHRVPSHRLARPAGVLMLPVERAGMLQAVDGRADAAAVPGIAGLSITIPVGHSVHPLPDGDRYLGFVFAEAATHQEVEQALRAARRRLRVIIR
;
A
#
# COMPACT_ATOMS: atom_id res chain seq x y z
N MET A 1 17.47 27.23 1.18
CA MET A 1 18.30 26.23 0.45
C MET A 1 19.68 26.21 1.10
N THR A 2 19.90 25.26 2.01
CA THR A 2 21.22 25.07 2.64
C THR A 2 22.06 24.24 1.66
N ARG A 3 23.15 24.83 1.16
CA ARG A 3 24.12 24.16 0.26
C ARG A 3 24.67 22.92 0.95
N MET A 4 24.57 21.78 0.27
CA MET A 4 25.27 20.54 0.64
C MET A 4 26.78 20.75 0.66
N PRO A 5 27.53 20.08 1.57
CA PRO A 5 28.96 19.88 1.38
C PRO A 5 29.12 19.02 0.10
N ALA A 6 29.99 19.47 -0.77
CA ALA A 6 30.30 18.82 -2.03
C ALA A 6 30.92 17.43 -1.77
N SER A 7 30.10 16.38 -1.80
CA SER A 7 30.58 15.04 -2.11
C SER A 7 30.86 14.98 -3.60
N LEU A 8 32.00 14.40 -3.99
CA LEU A 8 32.54 14.37 -5.35
C LEU A 8 31.75 13.48 -6.33
N GLY A 9 30.43 13.26 -6.13
CA GLY A 9 29.56 12.47 -7.00
C GLY A 9 28.07 12.69 -6.69
N ALA A 10 27.18 12.26 -7.59
CA ALA A 10 25.74 12.21 -7.36
C ALA A 10 25.42 11.25 -6.20
N PRO A 11 24.41 11.56 -5.33
CA PRO A 11 23.99 10.63 -4.28
C PRO A 11 23.55 9.30 -4.88
N ARG A 12 23.98 8.21 -4.24
CA ARG A 12 23.79 6.86 -4.75
C ARG A 12 22.76 6.10 -3.92
N VAL A 13 21.66 5.68 -4.54
CA VAL A 13 20.52 5.05 -3.86
C VAL A 13 20.29 3.63 -4.39
N LEU A 14 20.18 2.67 -3.47
CA LEU A 14 19.68 1.34 -3.81
C LEU A 14 18.15 1.38 -3.84
N LEU A 15 17.58 1.11 -5.01
CA LEU A 15 16.14 0.97 -5.21
C LEU A 15 15.78 -0.52 -5.35
N LEU A 16 15.01 -1.06 -4.41
CA LEU A 16 14.51 -2.43 -4.44
C LEU A 16 13.09 -2.46 -5.00
N VAL A 17 12.92 -3.15 -6.13
CA VAL A 17 11.65 -3.21 -6.88
C VAL A 17 11.24 -4.65 -7.17
N PRO A 18 10.03 -5.08 -6.78
CA PRO A 18 9.49 -6.35 -7.26
C PRO A 18 9.28 -6.31 -8.78
N ALA A 19 9.54 -7.42 -9.47
CA ALA A 19 9.38 -7.50 -10.93
C ALA A 19 7.94 -7.20 -11.41
N ARG A 20 6.95 -7.41 -10.55
CA ARG A 20 5.53 -7.19 -10.85
C ARG A 20 4.98 -5.83 -10.39
N THR A 21 5.84 -4.89 -9.96
CA THR A 21 5.35 -3.59 -9.49
C THR A 21 4.95 -2.67 -10.63
N TYR A 22 3.92 -1.85 -10.43
CA TYR A 22 3.55 -0.74 -11.33
C TYR A 22 4.49 0.45 -11.21
N ARG A 23 5.24 0.56 -10.11
CA ARG A 23 5.83 1.80 -9.60
C ARG A 23 7.28 2.03 -10.04
N ALA A 24 7.94 1.01 -10.60
CA ALA A 24 9.35 1.10 -10.97
C ALA A 24 9.65 2.34 -11.83
N THR A 25 8.87 2.57 -12.89
CA THR A 25 9.03 3.72 -13.78
C THR A 25 8.94 5.06 -13.06
N ASP A 26 7.99 5.22 -12.12
CA ASP A 26 7.79 6.47 -11.40
C ASP A 26 8.99 6.79 -10.48
N PHE A 27 9.58 5.78 -9.85
CA PHE A 27 10.81 5.93 -9.06
C PHE A 27 12.03 6.25 -9.93
N LEU A 28 12.18 5.61 -11.10
CA LEU A 28 13.28 5.91 -12.01
C LEU A 28 13.23 7.35 -12.54
N VAL A 29 12.03 7.80 -12.94
CA VAL A 29 11.82 9.18 -13.37
C VAL A 29 12.11 10.16 -12.22
N ALA A 30 11.68 9.83 -11.01
CA ALA A 30 11.93 10.64 -9.82
C ALA A 30 13.43 10.75 -9.52
N ALA A 31 14.18 9.65 -9.56
CA ALA A 31 15.61 9.62 -9.34
C ALA A 31 16.37 10.42 -10.39
N SER A 32 16.02 10.28 -11.67
CA SER A 32 16.60 11.07 -12.77
C SER A 32 16.39 12.58 -12.56
N ARG A 33 15.17 13.00 -12.14
CA ARG A 33 14.89 14.41 -11.84
C ARG A 33 15.64 14.96 -10.65
N LEU A 34 16.01 14.11 -9.69
CA LEU A 34 16.82 14.46 -8.53
C LEU A 34 18.32 14.36 -8.80
N GLY A 35 18.74 13.91 -9.98
CA GLY A 35 20.15 13.69 -10.31
C GLY A 35 20.80 12.59 -9.49
N LEU A 36 20.05 11.54 -9.11
CA LEU A 36 20.55 10.42 -8.31
C LEU A 36 21.13 9.32 -9.19
N GLU A 37 22.20 8.69 -8.71
CA GLU A 37 22.69 7.42 -9.24
C GLU A 37 21.90 6.27 -8.60
N LEU A 38 21.28 5.43 -9.42
CA LEU A 38 20.52 4.27 -8.92
C LEU A 38 21.30 2.97 -9.10
N VAL A 39 21.32 2.17 -8.03
CA VAL A 39 21.54 0.74 -8.07
C VAL A 39 20.17 0.07 -7.92
N VAL A 40 19.83 -0.88 -8.79
CA VAL A 40 18.52 -1.52 -8.75
C VAL A 40 18.66 -2.98 -8.33
N GLY A 41 17.88 -3.41 -7.33
CA GLY A 41 17.70 -4.82 -6.95
C GLY A 41 16.29 -5.30 -7.27
N SER A 42 16.16 -6.48 -7.90
CA SER A 42 14.85 -7.03 -8.27
C SER A 42 14.81 -8.57 -8.21
N ASP A 43 13.64 -9.13 -7.90
CA ASP A 43 13.36 -10.58 -7.90
C ASP A 43 13.09 -11.14 -9.30
N GLY A 44 13.04 -10.29 -10.33
CA GLY A 44 12.80 -10.69 -11.71
C GLY A 44 13.32 -9.70 -12.73
N ALA A 45 13.03 -9.98 -13.99
CA ALA A 45 13.30 -9.05 -15.07
C ALA A 45 12.35 -7.85 -14.95
N LEU A 46 12.92 -6.66 -15.02
CA LEU A 46 12.15 -5.43 -15.10
C LEU A 46 11.99 -5.03 -16.57
N PRO A 47 10.84 -4.47 -16.97
CA PRO A 47 10.64 -3.95 -18.32
C PRO A 47 11.33 -2.59 -18.50
N LEU A 48 12.59 -2.50 -18.10
CA LEU A 48 13.35 -1.26 -18.00
C LEU A 48 14.76 -1.47 -18.58
N SER A 49 15.25 -0.52 -19.37
CA SER A 49 16.63 -0.46 -19.87
C SER A 49 17.57 0.05 -18.76
N HIS A 50 17.73 -0.70 -17.68
CA HIS A 50 18.72 -0.39 -16.65
C HIS A 50 19.88 -1.39 -16.77
N GLU A 51 21.09 -0.88 -16.96
CA GLU A 51 22.26 -1.70 -17.35
C GLU A 51 22.71 -2.68 -16.25
N HIS A 52 22.39 -2.41 -14.98
CA HIS A 52 22.80 -3.28 -13.86
C HIS A 52 21.68 -3.49 -12.85
N VAL A 53 20.93 -4.60 -13.02
CA VAL A 53 19.96 -5.06 -12.01
C VAL A 53 20.58 -6.21 -11.22
N ILE A 54 20.74 -6.03 -9.93
CA ILE A 54 21.18 -7.09 -9.01
C ILE A 54 20.00 -8.01 -8.72
N ARG A 55 20.14 -9.30 -9.06
CA ARG A 55 19.11 -10.29 -8.78
C ARG A 55 19.02 -10.60 -7.29
N VAL A 56 17.82 -10.53 -6.73
CA VAL A 56 17.54 -10.82 -5.32
C VAL A 56 16.39 -11.82 -5.17
N ASP A 57 16.35 -12.49 -4.04
CA ASP A 57 15.22 -13.27 -3.56
C ASP A 57 14.73 -12.68 -2.24
N PRO A 58 13.55 -12.04 -2.20
CA PRO A 58 13.03 -11.46 -0.98
C PRO A 58 12.62 -12.50 0.07
N GLN A 59 12.57 -13.79 -0.27
CA GLN A 59 12.36 -14.87 0.69
C GLN A 59 13.67 -15.30 1.36
N ASP A 60 14.81 -15.20 0.68
CA ASP A 60 16.15 -15.36 1.27
C ASP A 60 16.79 -13.98 1.49
N VAL A 61 16.31 -13.31 2.55
CA VAL A 61 16.75 -11.96 2.92
C VAL A 61 18.25 -11.90 3.21
N GLN A 62 18.81 -12.95 3.85
CA GLN A 62 20.20 -12.95 4.27
C GLN A 62 21.14 -13.01 3.05
N ALA A 63 21.01 -14.01 2.18
CA ALA A 63 21.84 -14.14 1.00
C ALA A 63 21.65 -12.98 0.02
N SER A 64 20.41 -12.46 -0.11
CA SER A 64 20.13 -11.31 -0.96
C SER A 64 20.75 -10.03 -0.43
N ALA A 65 20.73 -9.79 0.88
CA ALA A 65 21.37 -8.63 1.48
C ALA A 65 22.89 -8.70 1.36
N ASP A 66 23.52 -9.86 1.58
CA ASP A 66 24.96 -10.05 1.42
C ASP A 66 25.40 -9.79 -0.05
N ARG A 67 24.63 -10.28 -1.02
CA ARG A 67 24.86 -10.02 -2.45
C ARG A 67 24.77 -8.54 -2.79
N LEU A 68 23.72 -7.87 -2.31
CA LEU A 68 23.52 -6.43 -2.54
C LEU A 68 24.66 -5.62 -1.95
N VAL A 69 25.07 -5.88 -0.71
CA VAL A 69 26.19 -5.20 -0.06
C VAL A 69 27.49 -5.41 -0.85
N ALA A 70 27.76 -6.61 -1.33
CA ALA A 70 28.97 -6.93 -2.08
C ALA A 70 29.00 -6.27 -3.49
N GLN A 71 27.85 -6.09 -4.14
CA GLN A 71 27.79 -5.65 -5.54
C GLN A 71 27.36 -4.19 -5.72
N SER A 72 26.68 -3.58 -4.73
CA SER A 72 26.20 -2.21 -4.90
C SER A 72 27.29 -1.13 -4.74
N GLY A 73 28.42 -1.43 -4.09
CA GLY A 73 29.39 -0.42 -3.67
C GLY A 73 28.82 0.51 -2.57
N PRO A 74 29.45 1.66 -2.31
CA PRO A 74 28.94 2.62 -1.32
C PRO A 74 27.56 3.17 -1.72
N LEU A 75 26.67 3.30 -0.72
CA LEU A 75 25.32 3.81 -0.88
C LEU A 75 25.06 4.94 0.14
N ASP A 76 24.23 5.90 -0.23
CA ASP A 76 23.75 6.97 0.65
C ASP A 76 22.37 6.63 1.25
N ALA A 77 21.55 5.83 0.54
CA ALA A 77 20.24 5.40 1.02
C ALA A 77 19.77 4.08 0.37
N VAL A 78 18.80 3.44 1.02
CA VAL A 78 18.07 2.27 0.51
C VAL A 78 16.57 2.55 0.51
N VAL A 79 15.89 2.28 -0.60
CA VAL A 79 14.44 2.47 -0.75
C VAL A 79 13.81 1.21 -1.32
N ALA A 80 12.74 0.73 -0.70
CA ALA A 80 11.87 -0.31 -1.25
C ALA A 80 10.64 0.33 -1.91
N ALA A 81 10.40 0.01 -3.16
CA ALA A 81 9.24 0.52 -3.89
C ALA A 81 7.93 -0.11 -3.41
N ASP A 82 7.96 -1.35 -2.90
CA ASP A 82 6.76 -2.08 -2.51
C ASP A 82 7.01 -3.09 -1.38
N THR A 83 5.93 -3.59 -0.77
CA THR A 83 5.91 -4.42 0.44
C THR A 83 6.88 -5.62 0.41
N PRO A 84 6.99 -6.43 -0.66
CA PRO A 84 7.88 -7.60 -0.68
C PRO A 84 9.36 -7.27 -0.42
N MET A 85 9.79 -6.04 -0.73
CA MET A 85 11.18 -5.61 -0.63
C MET A 85 11.55 -4.91 0.68
N LEU A 86 10.57 -4.64 1.55
CA LEU A 86 10.78 -3.83 2.75
C LEU A 86 11.77 -4.46 3.75
N VAL A 87 11.64 -5.75 4.01
CA VAL A 87 12.50 -6.45 4.97
C VAL A 87 13.94 -6.51 4.45
N LEU A 88 14.10 -6.76 3.14
CA LEU A 88 15.40 -6.77 2.48
C LEU A 88 16.05 -5.37 2.52
N ALA A 89 15.27 -4.31 2.28
CA ALA A 89 15.77 -2.93 2.38
C ALA A 89 16.31 -2.62 3.78
N ALA A 90 15.56 -2.97 4.82
CA ALA A 90 16.00 -2.79 6.21
C ALA A 90 17.25 -3.61 6.54
N ALA A 91 17.35 -4.83 6.03
CA ALA A 91 18.50 -5.70 6.25
C ALA A 91 19.77 -5.17 5.58
N VAL A 92 19.68 -4.65 4.35
CA VAL A 92 20.81 -4.00 3.65
C VAL A 92 21.22 -2.72 4.38
N ALA A 93 20.26 -1.85 4.71
CA ALA A 93 20.54 -0.60 5.41
C ALA A 93 21.24 -0.84 6.75
N ALA A 94 20.81 -1.84 7.53
CA ALA A 94 21.45 -2.21 8.79
C ALA A 94 22.89 -2.66 8.59
N ARG A 95 23.20 -3.47 7.54
CA ARG A 95 24.58 -3.92 7.25
C ARG A 95 25.51 -2.78 6.82
N MET A 96 24.94 -1.79 6.14
CA MET A 96 25.70 -0.64 5.63
C MET A 96 25.72 0.56 6.56
N GLY A 97 25.06 0.48 7.74
CA GLY A 97 24.99 1.57 8.71
C GLY A 97 24.18 2.78 8.23
N LEU A 98 23.24 2.57 7.31
CA LEU A 98 22.39 3.62 6.72
C LEU A 98 21.15 3.89 7.59
N ALA A 99 20.67 5.14 7.57
CA ALA A 99 19.43 5.51 8.26
C ALA A 99 18.24 4.77 7.63
N HIS A 100 17.57 3.95 8.44
CA HIS A 100 16.40 3.19 8.03
C HIS A 100 15.62 2.72 9.27
N ASN A 101 14.47 2.08 9.07
CA ASN A 101 13.75 1.42 10.14
C ASN A 101 14.49 0.14 10.57
N PRO A 102 14.49 -0.21 11.88
CA PRO A 102 14.96 -1.52 12.34
C PRO A 102 14.20 -2.66 11.65
N VAL A 103 14.87 -3.77 11.37
CA VAL A 103 14.26 -4.95 10.72
C VAL A 103 13.01 -5.42 11.47
N GLU A 104 13.04 -5.44 12.80
CA GLU A 104 11.89 -5.83 13.64
C GLU A 104 10.69 -4.88 13.53
N ALA A 105 10.92 -3.59 13.27
CA ALA A 105 9.84 -2.64 13.00
C ALA A 105 9.19 -2.91 11.64
N VAL A 106 10.02 -3.21 10.64
CA VAL A 106 9.55 -3.55 9.28
C VAL A 106 8.81 -4.88 9.28
N LEU A 107 9.33 -5.91 9.96
CA LEU A 107 8.63 -7.18 10.14
C LEU A 107 7.28 -7.01 10.84
N ALA A 108 7.18 -6.08 11.80
CA ALA A 108 5.90 -5.77 12.43
C ALA A 108 4.94 -5.05 11.47
N ALA A 109 5.45 -4.21 10.58
CA ALA A 109 4.63 -3.50 9.59
C ALA A 109 4.21 -4.37 8.39
N THR A 110 4.83 -5.54 8.18
CA THR A 110 4.50 -6.48 7.09
C THR A 110 3.70 -7.70 7.55
N ASP A 111 3.38 -7.80 8.84
CA ASP A 111 2.63 -8.91 9.43
C ASP A 111 1.45 -8.36 10.25
N LYS A 112 0.22 -8.62 9.79
CA LYS A 112 -1.00 -8.11 10.43
C LYS A 112 -1.18 -8.61 11.86
N ALA A 113 -0.74 -9.83 12.18
CA ALA A 113 -0.83 -10.37 13.54
C ALA A 113 0.15 -9.67 14.49
N ARG A 114 1.37 -9.35 14.02
CA ARG A 114 2.34 -8.54 14.76
C ARG A 114 1.85 -7.11 14.95
N GLN A 115 1.24 -6.50 13.93
CA GLN A 115 0.61 -5.18 14.04
C GLN A 115 -0.42 -5.17 15.17
N ARG A 116 -1.35 -6.12 15.17
CA ARG A 116 -2.41 -6.20 16.18
C ARG A 116 -1.85 -6.31 17.60
N ARG A 117 -0.84 -7.16 17.81
CA ARG A 117 -0.21 -7.32 19.13
C ARG A 117 0.48 -6.04 19.59
N ARG A 118 1.27 -5.37 18.72
CA ARG A 118 1.97 -4.13 19.07
C ARG A 118 1.00 -2.98 19.34
N TRP A 119 -0.05 -2.87 18.53
CA TRP A 119 -1.08 -1.85 18.74
C TRP A 119 -1.89 -2.09 20.02
N ALA A 120 -2.21 -3.34 20.35
CA ALA A 120 -2.88 -3.66 21.59
C ALA A 120 -2.02 -3.27 22.81
N ALA A 121 -0.71 -3.59 22.78
CA ALA A 121 0.22 -3.23 23.84
C ALA A 121 0.38 -1.71 24.00
N ALA A 122 0.25 -0.92 22.92
CA ALA A 122 0.37 0.53 22.91
C ALA A 122 -0.98 1.27 23.08
N GLY A 123 -2.08 0.55 23.23
CA GLY A 123 -3.42 1.13 23.34
C GLY A 123 -3.88 1.91 22.09
N VAL A 124 -3.43 1.50 20.91
CA VAL A 124 -3.90 2.05 19.64
C VAL A 124 -5.29 1.48 19.33
N ALA A 125 -6.22 2.36 18.96
CA ALA A 125 -7.58 1.95 18.59
C ALA A 125 -7.57 1.06 17.36
N GLN A 126 -8.10 -0.16 17.48
CA GLN A 126 -8.14 -1.20 16.46
C GLN A 126 -9.33 -2.14 16.69
N PRO A 127 -9.73 -2.97 15.72
CA PRO A 127 -10.77 -3.98 15.93
C PRO A 127 -10.39 -4.96 17.05
N ALA A 128 -11.38 -5.48 17.76
CA ALA A 128 -11.19 -6.69 18.55
C ALA A 128 -10.70 -7.82 17.63
N PHE A 129 -9.73 -8.61 18.06
CA PHE A 129 -9.10 -9.60 17.19
C PHE A 129 -8.73 -10.89 17.92
N ARG A 130 -8.58 -11.96 17.13
CA ARG A 130 -7.98 -13.24 17.53
C ARG A 130 -7.01 -13.71 16.45
N ILE A 131 -5.93 -14.33 16.86
CA ILE A 131 -4.98 -14.98 15.96
C ILE A 131 -5.21 -16.47 16.10
N VAL A 132 -5.51 -17.14 15.01
CA VAL A 132 -5.72 -18.59 14.96
C VAL A 132 -4.46 -19.22 14.37
N PRO A 133 -3.66 -19.95 15.16
CA PRO A 133 -2.48 -20.67 14.67
C PRO A 133 -2.86 -21.69 13.60
N ALA A 134 -1.89 -22.09 12.80
CA ALA A 134 -2.10 -23.08 11.74
C ALA A 134 -2.44 -24.48 12.31
N ASP A 135 -1.79 -24.82 13.41
CA ASP A 135 -1.94 -26.07 14.15
C ASP A 135 -3.03 -26.03 15.23
N ALA A 136 -3.91 -25.01 15.19
CA ALA A 136 -4.99 -24.87 16.14
C ALA A 136 -5.97 -26.06 16.06
N ALA A 137 -6.54 -26.42 17.23
CA ALA A 137 -7.54 -27.49 17.32
C ALA A 137 -8.76 -27.22 16.42
N GLU A 138 -9.44 -28.28 16.04
CA GLU A 138 -10.73 -28.21 15.34
C GLU A 138 -11.69 -27.30 16.13
N GLY A 139 -12.41 -26.40 15.42
CA GLY A 139 -13.31 -25.43 16.05
C GLY A 139 -12.66 -24.12 16.49
N ALA A 140 -11.34 -24.03 16.58
CA ALA A 140 -10.65 -22.82 17.07
C ALA A 140 -10.98 -21.55 16.23
N LEU A 141 -11.21 -21.69 14.94
CA LEU A 141 -11.59 -20.58 14.06
C LEU A 141 -13.00 -20.09 14.39
N GLN A 142 -13.96 -21.01 14.57
CA GLN A 142 -15.34 -20.69 14.93
C GLN A 142 -15.40 -20.02 16.30
N ASP A 143 -14.63 -20.54 17.28
CA ASP A 143 -14.50 -19.94 18.60
C ASP A 143 -13.90 -18.53 18.54
N ALA A 144 -12.88 -18.34 17.71
CA ALA A 144 -12.27 -17.03 17.49
C ALA A 144 -13.29 -16.04 16.89
N ALA A 145 -14.04 -16.48 15.87
CA ALA A 145 -15.07 -15.68 15.22
C ALA A 145 -16.21 -15.34 16.17
N ALA A 146 -16.70 -16.30 16.94
CA ALA A 146 -17.74 -16.08 17.95
C ALA A 146 -17.30 -15.08 19.03
N ARG A 147 -16.01 -15.12 19.45
CA ARG A 147 -15.47 -14.20 20.46
C ARG A 147 -15.29 -12.76 19.97
N VAL A 148 -14.98 -12.53 18.67
CA VAL A 148 -14.91 -11.17 18.11
C VAL A 148 -16.29 -10.65 17.70
N GLY A 149 -17.25 -11.56 17.52
CA GLY A 149 -18.64 -11.27 17.09
C GLY A 149 -18.79 -11.18 15.57
N PHE A 150 -20.03 -11.23 15.11
CA PHE A 150 -20.39 -11.15 13.70
C PHE A 150 -21.08 -9.81 13.37
N PRO A 151 -20.85 -9.27 12.15
CA PRO A 151 -19.93 -9.79 11.15
C PRO A 151 -18.47 -9.69 11.60
N CYS A 152 -17.63 -10.63 11.13
CA CYS A 152 -16.19 -10.61 11.35
C CYS A 152 -15.42 -10.56 10.02
N VAL A 153 -14.12 -10.33 10.07
CA VAL A 153 -13.23 -10.36 8.92
C VAL A 153 -12.12 -11.36 9.18
N VAL A 154 -11.96 -12.33 8.27
CA VAL A 154 -10.86 -13.29 8.30
C VAL A 154 -9.79 -12.83 7.32
N LYS A 155 -8.52 -12.83 7.74
CA LYS A 155 -7.40 -12.29 6.96
C LYS A 155 -6.20 -13.22 6.97
N ALA A 156 -5.51 -13.33 5.83
CA ALA A 156 -4.11 -13.73 5.78
C ALA A 156 -3.24 -12.68 6.48
N VAL A 157 -2.19 -13.09 7.19
CA VAL A 157 -1.34 -12.12 7.93
C VAL A 157 -0.26 -11.49 7.04
N SER A 158 0.20 -12.19 6.00
CA SER A 158 1.35 -11.80 5.17
C SER A 158 1.00 -11.13 3.84
N LEU A 159 -0.27 -11.17 3.41
CA LEU A 159 -0.72 -10.62 2.12
C LEU A 159 -1.08 -9.13 2.23
N SER A 160 -1.11 -8.42 1.11
CA SER A 160 -1.42 -6.98 1.00
C SER A 160 -2.39 -6.71 -0.16
N GLY A 161 -2.91 -5.46 -0.27
CA GLY A 161 -3.79 -5.07 -1.37
C GLY A 161 -5.13 -5.80 -1.36
N SER A 162 -5.73 -5.99 -0.20
CA SER A 162 -7.01 -6.68 0.03
C SER A 162 -7.02 -8.17 -0.35
N GLN A 163 -5.87 -8.73 -0.77
CA GLN A 163 -5.75 -10.15 -1.06
C GLN A 163 -5.87 -10.95 0.24
N GLY A 164 -6.68 -12.02 0.21
CA GLY A 164 -6.90 -12.87 1.38
C GLY A 164 -7.59 -12.15 2.55
N VAL A 165 -8.49 -11.18 2.28
CA VAL A 165 -9.32 -10.46 3.26
C VAL A 165 -10.79 -10.70 2.94
N LEU A 166 -11.52 -11.38 3.82
CA LEU A 166 -12.89 -11.80 3.59
C LEU A 166 -13.77 -11.53 4.81
N ARG A 167 -14.98 -10.98 4.58
CA ARG A 167 -16.02 -10.85 5.60
C ARG A 167 -16.78 -12.17 5.74
N ALA A 168 -17.13 -12.47 6.97
CA ALA A 168 -18.02 -13.58 7.33
C ALA A 168 -19.12 -13.06 8.25
N ASP A 169 -20.37 -13.45 7.95
CA ASP A 169 -21.54 -13.00 8.70
C ASP A 169 -21.97 -14.03 9.77
N ASP A 170 -21.39 -15.22 9.73
CA ASP A 170 -21.61 -16.32 10.68
C ASP A 170 -20.38 -17.27 10.74
N ALA A 171 -20.48 -18.28 11.59
CA ALA A 171 -19.40 -19.26 11.79
C ALA A 171 -19.15 -20.14 10.54
N ALA A 172 -20.16 -20.45 9.77
CA ALA A 172 -20.02 -21.24 8.54
C ALA A 172 -19.29 -20.40 7.47
N GLY A 173 -19.67 -19.14 7.31
CA GLY A 173 -18.99 -18.17 6.45
C GLY A 173 -17.53 -17.98 6.82
N ALA A 174 -17.18 -17.97 8.12
CA ALA A 174 -15.80 -17.87 8.58
C ALA A 174 -14.96 -19.09 8.15
N LEU A 175 -15.50 -20.30 8.19
CA LEU A 175 -14.83 -21.50 7.68
C LEU A 175 -14.62 -21.44 6.16
N VAL A 176 -15.63 -21.03 5.42
CA VAL A 176 -15.54 -20.85 3.95
C VAL A 176 -14.47 -19.82 3.61
N ALA A 177 -14.45 -18.68 4.31
CA ALA A 177 -13.43 -17.64 4.15
C ALA A 177 -12.02 -18.17 4.43
N ALA A 178 -11.82 -18.89 5.53
CA ALA A 178 -10.54 -19.50 5.87
C ALA A 178 -10.05 -20.48 4.81
N GLY A 179 -10.92 -21.38 4.32
CA GLY A 179 -10.58 -22.32 3.26
C GLY A 179 -10.19 -21.64 1.96
N ARG A 180 -10.85 -20.51 1.60
CA ARG A 180 -10.48 -19.69 0.44
C ARG A 180 -9.13 -19.01 0.65
N ILE A 181 -8.88 -18.44 1.83
CA ILE A 181 -7.60 -17.78 2.15
C ILE A 181 -6.44 -18.76 2.07
N ARG A 182 -6.59 -20.00 2.56
CA ARG A 182 -5.56 -21.04 2.44
C ARG A 182 -5.16 -21.32 0.98
N ARG A 183 -6.12 -21.35 0.06
CA ARG A 183 -5.86 -21.48 -1.38
C ARG A 183 -5.12 -20.26 -1.94
N ILE A 184 -5.59 -19.05 -1.58
CA ILE A 184 -4.95 -17.80 -2.01
C ILE A 184 -3.48 -17.74 -1.54
N LEU A 185 -3.20 -18.16 -0.31
CA LEU A 185 -1.82 -18.25 0.21
C LEU A 185 -0.96 -19.20 -0.62
N ALA A 186 -1.47 -20.39 -0.92
CA ALA A 186 -0.76 -21.37 -1.74
C ALA A 186 -0.50 -20.84 -3.17
N ASP A 187 -1.48 -20.20 -3.80
CA ASP A 187 -1.34 -19.60 -5.13
C ASP A 187 -0.36 -18.41 -5.14
N ALA A 188 -0.25 -17.69 -4.03
CA ALA A 188 0.72 -16.62 -3.83
C ALA A 188 2.12 -17.12 -3.44
N GLY A 189 2.34 -18.43 -3.38
CA GLY A 189 3.62 -19.03 -2.96
C GLY A 189 3.95 -18.77 -1.49
N ARG A 190 2.93 -18.54 -0.65
CA ARG A 190 3.07 -18.38 0.80
C ARG A 190 2.77 -19.69 1.52
N PRO A 191 3.29 -19.90 2.74
CA PRO A 191 2.91 -21.04 3.53
C PRO A 191 1.39 -21.10 3.74
N ALA A 192 0.74 -22.15 3.27
CA ALA A 192 -0.71 -22.32 3.44
C ALA A 192 -1.11 -22.53 4.91
N ASP A 193 -0.12 -22.83 5.74
CA ASP A 193 -0.24 -23.06 7.17
C ASP A 193 0.13 -21.83 8.02
N GLU A 194 0.26 -20.63 7.44
CA GLU A 194 0.45 -19.42 8.26
C GLU A 194 -0.78 -19.16 9.16
N PRO A 195 -0.63 -18.45 10.28
CA PRO A 195 -1.75 -18.08 11.14
C PRO A 195 -2.80 -17.26 10.37
N LEU A 196 -4.07 -17.40 10.76
CA LEU A 196 -5.13 -16.50 10.29
C LEU A 196 -5.47 -15.48 11.36
N LEU A 197 -5.78 -14.27 10.93
CA LEU A 197 -6.28 -13.20 11.79
C LEU A 197 -7.80 -13.09 11.63
N VAL A 198 -8.53 -13.15 12.75
CA VAL A 198 -9.98 -12.95 12.80
C VAL A 198 -10.26 -11.66 13.57
N GLU A 199 -11.00 -10.74 12.96
CA GLU A 199 -11.27 -9.41 13.50
C GLU A 199 -12.75 -9.08 13.51
N ALA A 200 -13.19 -8.29 14.49
CA ALA A 200 -14.51 -7.69 14.43
C ALA A 200 -14.59 -6.74 13.21
N TYR A 201 -15.66 -6.84 12.45
CA TYR A 201 -15.91 -5.90 11.36
C TYR A 201 -16.17 -4.49 11.92
N VAL A 202 -15.47 -3.50 11.40
CA VAL A 202 -15.65 -2.09 11.74
C VAL A 202 -16.49 -1.42 10.64
N PRO A 203 -17.76 -1.08 10.89
CA PRO A 203 -18.57 -0.33 9.93
C PRO A 203 -18.16 1.15 9.93
N GLY A 204 -18.44 1.85 8.84
CA GLY A 204 -18.27 3.30 8.76
C GLY A 204 -17.37 3.75 7.62
N TRP A 205 -17.10 5.05 7.60
CA TRP A 205 -16.31 5.71 6.56
C TRP A 205 -14.84 5.29 6.62
N GLU A 206 -14.28 4.95 5.47
CA GLU A 206 -12.87 4.56 5.38
C GLU A 206 -12.02 5.67 4.77
N LEU A 207 -10.82 5.84 5.28
CA LEU A 207 -9.82 6.78 4.80
C LEU A 207 -8.42 6.17 4.87
N SER A 208 -7.51 6.71 4.08
CA SER A 208 -6.08 6.46 4.27
C SER A 208 -5.33 7.74 4.60
N VAL A 209 -4.28 7.59 5.42
CA VAL A 209 -3.31 8.62 5.76
C VAL A 209 -1.97 8.20 5.18
N ASP A 210 -1.44 9.03 4.29
CA ASP A 210 -0.12 8.86 3.69
C ASP A 210 0.84 9.91 4.22
N GLY A 211 2.07 9.52 4.52
CA GLY A 211 3.05 10.45 5.05
C GLY A 211 4.47 9.90 5.02
N LEU A 212 5.40 10.74 5.46
CA LEU A 212 6.82 10.45 5.56
C LEU A 212 7.29 10.61 7.01
N LEU A 213 7.95 9.60 7.55
CA LEU A 213 8.57 9.65 8.85
C LEU A 213 10.02 10.14 8.73
N THR A 214 10.39 11.09 9.58
CA THR A 214 11.77 11.57 9.72
C THR A 214 12.11 11.56 11.22
N GLY A 215 12.97 10.62 11.64
CA GLY A 215 13.34 10.47 13.05
C GLY A 215 12.16 10.08 13.97
N GLY A 216 11.04 9.64 13.42
CA GLY A 216 9.80 9.28 14.12
C GLY A 216 8.70 10.36 14.06
N GLU A 217 8.99 11.53 13.53
CA GLU A 217 8.01 12.60 13.30
C GLU A 217 7.29 12.38 11.95
N LEU A 218 5.97 12.40 11.94
CA LEU A 218 5.15 12.18 10.75
C LEU A 218 4.85 13.50 10.03
N THR A 219 5.33 13.62 8.80
CA THR A 219 4.89 14.65 7.85
C THR A 219 3.82 14.06 6.93
N VAL A 220 2.58 14.50 7.07
CA VAL A 220 1.46 14.00 6.25
C VAL A 220 1.57 14.56 4.83
N THR A 221 1.54 13.68 3.84
CA THR A 221 1.59 14.04 2.41
C THR A 221 0.19 14.05 1.79
N ALA A 222 -0.69 13.16 2.22
CA ALA A 222 -2.08 13.12 1.76
C ALA A 222 -2.99 12.42 2.76
N VAL A 223 -4.29 12.77 2.69
CA VAL A 223 -5.37 11.95 3.23
C VAL A 223 -6.36 11.71 2.10
N PHE A 224 -6.69 10.43 1.87
CA PHE A 224 -7.69 10.06 0.88
C PHE A 224 -8.96 9.58 1.58
N ASP A 225 -10.08 10.15 1.17
CA ASP A 225 -11.41 9.59 1.44
C ASP A 225 -11.65 8.41 0.50
N LYS A 226 -12.34 7.37 0.99
CA LYS A 226 -12.81 6.22 0.20
C LYS A 226 -14.35 6.25 0.13
N PRO A 227 -14.96 7.03 -0.80
CA PRO A 227 -16.42 7.21 -0.86
C PRO A 227 -17.18 5.90 -1.02
N ASP A 228 -16.63 4.96 -1.78
CA ASP A 228 -17.17 3.61 -1.97
C ASP A 228 -16.55 2.66 -0.92
N THR A 229 -16.68 2.98 0.37
CA THR A 229 -16.15 2.13 1.44
C THR A 229 -16.64 0.70 1.30
N PRO A 230 -15.73 -0.30 1.13
CA PRO A 230 -16.15 -1.68 0.90
C PRO A 230 -16.82 -2.27 2.14
N GLN A 231 -17.98 -2.93 1.92
CA GLN A 231 -18.77 -3.53 3.00
C GLN A 231 -18.60 -5.07 3.09
N GLY A 232 -17.91 -5.68 2.14
CA GLY A 232 -17.75 -7.11 1.99
C GLY A 232 -18.67 -7.68 0.88
N PRO A 233 -18.57 -8.97 0.58
CA PRO A 233 -17.74 -9.99 1.24
C PRO A 233 -16.23 -9.81 1.01
N THR A 234 -15.83 -9.05 -0.02
CA THR A 234 -14.45 -8.66 -0.34
C THR A 234 -14.24 -7.18 -0.06
N PHE A 235 -12.99 -6.76 0.10
CA PHE A 235 -12.66 -5.38 0.47
C PHE A 235 -11.85 -4.67 -0.63
N GLU A 236 -12.26 -4.85 -1.88
CA GLU A 236 -11.65 -4.22 -3.04
C GLU A 236 -11.89 -2.71 -3.03
N GLU A 237 -10.81 -1.95 -3.07
CA GLU A 237 -10.88 -0.50 -3.16
C GLU A 237 -11.16 -0.06 -4.58
N THR A 238 -11.98 0.98 -4.76
CA THR A 238 -12.30 1.49 -6.08
C THR A 238 -11.98 2.96 -6.21
N LEU A 239 -12.45 3.80 -5.32
CA LEU A 239 -12.39 5.26 -5.44
C LEU A 239 -11.65 5.89 -4.27
N LEU A 240 -10.63 6.67 -4.58
CA LEU A 240 -9.84 7.43 -3.62
C LEU A 240 -9.88 8.91 -4.01
N ILE A 241 -10.26 9.80 -3.10
CA ILE A 241 -10.36 11.25 -3.35
C ILE A 241 -9.61 12.02 -2.26
N THR A 242 -8.85 13.03 -2.65
CA THR A 242 -8.03 13.86 -1.78
C THR A 242 -8.14 15.35 -2.20
N PRO A 243 -8.02 16.32 -1.25
CA PRO A 243 -7.88 16.19 0.21
C PRO A 243 -9.13 15.60 0.86
N SER A 244 -9.02 15.12 2.09
CA SER A 244 -10.18 14.61 2.82
C SER A 244 -11.19 15.72 3.10
N ARG A 245 -12.50 15.37 3.07
CA ARG A 245 -13.63 16.24 3.41
C ARG A 245 -14.05 16.15 4.87
N LEU A 246 -13.32 15.36 5.66
CA LEU A 246 -13.63 15.19 7.07
C LEU A 246 -13.47 16.51 7.84
N PRO A 247 -14.32 16.75 8.86
CA PRO A 247 -14.16 17.87 9.77
C PRO A 247 -12.78 17.85 10.42
N GLN A 248 -12.18 19.04 10.60
CA GLN A 248 -10.82 19.17 11.12
C GLN A 248 -10.57 18.42 12.45
N PRO A 249 -11.49 18.38 13.44
CA PRO A 249 -11.26 17.60 14.65
C PRO A 249 -11.10 16.11 14.37
N VAL A 250 -11.98 15.52 13.54
CA VAL A 250 -11.95 14.10 13.16
C VAL A 250 -10.69 13.78 12.37
N LEU A 251 -10.32 14.65 11.44
CA LEU A 251 -9.08 14.52 10.67
C LEU A 251 -7.86 14.52 11.59
N SER A 252 -7.79 15.47 12.54
CA SER A 252 -6.69 15.55 13.50
C SER A 252 -6.58 14.28 14.37
N ASP A 253 -7.71 13.68 14.75
CA ASP A 253 -7.74 12.42 15.51
C ASP A 253 -7.24 11.25 14.65
N ALA A 254 -7.62 11.20 13.38
CA ALA A 254 -7.13 10.18 12.44
C ALA A 254 -5.61 10.27 12.24
N LEU A 255 -5.08 11.49 12.06
CA LEU A 255 -3.64 11.72 11.91
C LEU A 255 -2.86 11.30 13.16
N ARG A 256 -3.34 11.69 14.36
CA ARG A 256 -2.72 11.26 15.63
C ARG A 256 -2.78 9.74 15.83
N THR A 257 -3.87 9.12 15.40
CA THR A 257 -4.03 7.66 15.50
C THR A 257 -3.03 6.94 14.57
N ALA A 258 -2.85 7.42 13.33
CA ALA A 258 -1.88 6.89 12.39
C ALA A 258 -0.43 7.06 12.89
N GLU A 259 -0.08 8.23 13.45
CA GLU A 259 1.24 8.50 14.02
C GLU A 259 1.55 7.58 15.22
N ARG A 260 0.58 7.43 16.15
CA ARG A 260 0.70 6.50 17.27
C ARG A 260 0.85 5.05 16.81
N ALA A 261 0.12 4.67 15.75
CA ALA A 261 0.22 3.34 15.17
C ALA A 261 1.61 3.08 14.57
N ALA A 262 2.18 4.04 13.83
CA ALA A 262 3.53 3.95 13.30
C ALA A 262 4.59 3.84 14.40
N THR A 263 4.47 4.69 15.43
CA THR A 263 5.35 4.67 16.63
C THR A 263 5.29 3.33 17.35
N ALA A 264 4.08 2.76 17.54
CA ALA A 264 3.90 1.46 18.19
C ALA A 264 4.56 0.31 17.42
N LEU A 265 4.65 0.40 16.09
CA LEU A 265 5.39 -0.56 15.27
C LEU A 265 6.91 -0.35 15.34
N GLY A 266 7.37 0.79 15.84
CA GLY A 266 8.79 1.16 15.87
C GLY A 266 9.27 1.79 14.56
N LEU A 267 8.38 2.25 13.70
CA LEU A 267 8.74 2.93 12.46
C LEU A 267 9.19 4.36 12.76
N ARG A 268 10.30 4.79 12.15
CA ARG A 268 10.91 6.10 12.37
C ARG A 268 11.32 6.80 11.07
N HIS A 269 11.45 6.08 9.97
CA HIS A 269 11.96 6.59 8.71
C HIS A 269 11.12 6.13 7.52
N GLY A 270 11.07 6.97 6.49
CA GLY A 270 10.45 6.63 5.21
C GLY A 270 8.93 6.73 5.18
N PRO A 271 8.33 6.30 4.09
CA PRO A 271 6.91 6.44 3.85
C PRO A 271 6.08 5.48 4.69
N ILE A 272 4.86 5.95 5.05
CA ILE A 272 3.80 5.11 5.61
C ILE A 272 2.51 5.31 4.82
N HIS A 273 1.72 4.25 4.77
CA HIS A 273 0.33 4.24 4.28
C HIS A 273 -0.51 3.57 5.36
N ALA A 274 -1.38 4.33 6.00
CA ALA A 274 -2.21 3.88 7.10
C ALA A 274 -3.69 3.91 6.72
N GLU A 275 -4.40 2.82 6.93
CA GLU A 275 -5.83 2.67 6.65
C GLU A 275 -6.62 2.67 7.94
N LEU A 276 -7.67 3.49 7.99
CA LEU A 276 -8.52 3.67 9.15
C LEU A 276 -9.98 3.67 8.75
N ARG A 277 -10.84 3.24 9.68
CA ARG A 277 -12.29 3.50 9.61
C ARG A 277 -12.74 4.37 10.76
N LEU A 278 -13.65 5.29 10.45
CA LEU A 278 -14.41 6.01 11.46
C LEU A 278 -15.57 5.12 11.89
N ASP A 279 -15.45 4.51 13.07
CA ASP A 279 -16.39 3.49 13.54
C ASP A 279 -17.81 4.07 13.69
N ALA A 280 -18.73 3.63 12.84
CA ALA A 280 -20.11 4.09 12.86
C ALA A 280 -20.86 3.72 14.15
N ARG A 281 -20.38 2.73 14.91
CA ARG A 281 -20.93 2.34 16.22
C ARG A 281 -20.63 3.39 17.29
N ASP A 282 -19.58 4.20 17.05
CA ASP A 282 -19.18 5.33 17.90
C ASP A 282 -19.48 6.66 17.21
N HIS A 283 -20.68 6.80 16.63
CA HIS A 283 -21.14 7.99 15.90
C HIS A 283 -20.19 8.44 14.77
N GLY A 284 -19.33 7.56 14.27
CA GLY A 284 -18.38 7.84 13.20
C GLY A 284 -17.27 8.82 13.59
N GLN A 285 -16.97 8.98 14.87
CA GLN A 285 -15.98 9.94 15.36
C GLN A 285 -14.66 9.29 15.76
N ARG A 286 -14.65 8.00 16.03
CA ARG A 286 -13.46 7.30 16.53
C ARG A 286 -12.66 6.65 15.41
N PRO A 287 -11.47 7.19 15.05
CA PRO A 287 -10.59 6.54 14.10
C PRO A 287 -10.07 5.20 14.64
N THR A 288 -10.30 4.13 13.89
CA THR A 288 -9.92 2.77 14.23
C THR A 288 -8.97 2.24 13.16
N MET A 289 -7.74 1.88 13.53
CA MET A 289 -6.72 1.38 12.61
C MET A 289 -7.11 0.03 12.01
N LEU A 290 -7.05 -0.07 10.69
CA LEU A 290 -7.22 -1.32 9.95
C LEU A 290 -5.89 -1.96 9.57
N GLU A 291 -4.99 -1.17 8.99
CA GLU A 291 -3.67 -1.63 8.52
C GLU A 291 -2.70 -0.45 8.43
N LEU A 292 -1.39 -0.72 8.55
CA LEU A 292 -0.33 0.24 8.26
C LEU A 292 0.81 -0.46 7.53
N ALA A 293 1.16 0.05 6.36
CA ALA A 293 2.31 -0.39 5.59
C ALA A 293 3.46 0.61 5.70
N GLY A 294 4.70 0.12 5.87
CA GLY A 294 5.93 0.93 5.87
C GLY A 294 6.37 1.34 4.46
N ARG A 295 5.42 1.70 3.61
CA ARG A 295 5.61 2.17 2.23
C ARG A 295 4.56 3.22 1.88
N SER A 296 4.79 3.96 0.80
CA SER A 296 3.77 4.87 0.27
C SER A 296 2.59 4.13 -0.37
N ILE A 297 1.48 4.84 -0.60
CA ILE A 297 0.25 4.31 -1.20
C ILE A 297 0.53 3.39 -2.40
N GLY A 298 -0.24 2.31 -2.52
CA GLY A 298 -0.05 1.29 -3.53
C GLY A 298 -0.54 1.67 -4.93
N GLY A 299 -0.38 0.75 -5.88
CA GLY A 299 -0.79 0.95 -7.25
C GLY A 299 -0.06 2.14 -7.90
N LEU A 300 -0.79 2.90 -8.71
CA LEU A 300 -0.35 4.18 -9.27
C LEU A 300 -1.03 5.38 -8.58
N CYS A 301 -1.57 5.19 -7.36
CA CYS A 301 -2.39 6.21 -6.69
C CYS A 301 -1.59 7.48 -6.35
N SER A 302 -0.26 7.38 -6.19
CA SER A 302 0.63 8.53 -6.04
C SER A 302 0.52 9.55 -7.18
N ARG A 303 0.12 9.12 -8.39
CA ARG A 303 -0.07 10.00 -9.55
C ARG A 303 -1.24 10.98 -9.41
N ALA A 304 -2.16 10.75 -8.46
CA ALA A 304 -3.19 11.73 -8.10
C ALA A 304 -2.64 12.85 -7.20
N LEU A 305 -1.42 12.72 -6.68
CA LEU A 305 -0.80 13.70 -5.81
C LEU A 305 0.05 14.68 -6.61
N ARG A 306 -0.20 15.97 -6.40
CA ARG A 306 0.62 17.07 -6.95
C ARG A 306 1.13 17.91 -5.80
N PHE A 307 2.43 18.06 -5.74
CA PHE A 307 3.11 18.94 -4.78
C PHE A 307 3.55 20.22 -5.49
N LEU A 308 3.88 21.25 -4.70
CA LEU A 308 4.43 22.48 -5.26
C LEU A 308 5.66 22.17 -6.13
N ASP A 309 5.85 22.96 -7.17
CA ASP A 309 6.93 22.81 -8.17
C ASP A 309 6.88 21.51 -9.01
N GLY A 310 5.73 20.83 -9.02
CA GLY A 310 5.55 19.61 -9.83
C GLY A 310 6.30 18.39 -9.31
N VAL A 311 6.72 18.41 -8.04
CA VAL A 311 7.39 17.30 -7.37
C VAL A 311 6.45 16.11 -7.23
N SER A 312 6.91 14.89 -7.48
CA SER A 312 6.15 13.65 -7.28
C SER A 312 6.35 13.08 -5.87
N LEU A 313 5.45 12.18 -5.45
CA LEU A 313 5.59 11.49 -4.17
C LEU A 313 6.89 10.67 -4.12
N GLU A 314 7.28 10.04 -5.23
CA GLU A 314 8.50 9.25 -5.34
C GLU A 314 9.76 10.13 -5.15
N GLN A 315 9.75 11.37 -5.65
CA GLN A 315 10.83 12.32 -5.38
C GLN A 315 10.90 12.68 -3.90
N LEU A 316 9.74 12.85 -3.24
CA LEU A 316 9.70 13.09 -1.80
C LEU A 316 10.23 11.90 -1.00
N VAL A 317 9.87 10.66 -1.40
CA VAL A 317 10.36 9.43 -0.75
C VAL A 317 11.88 9.29 -0.89
N LEU A 318 12.43 9.52 -2.08
CA LEU A 318 13.87 9.45 -2.33
C LEU A 318 14.63 10.55 -1.56
N ALA A 319 14.12 11.78 -1.55
CA ALA A 319 14.70 12.88 -0.79
C ALA A 319 14.66 12.62 0.72
N ASN A 320 13.55 12.08 1.24
CA ASN A 320 13.42 11.69 2.65
C ASN A 320 14.43 10.59 3.04
N ALA A 321 14.62 9.59 2.18
CA ALA A 321 15.61 8.53 2.43
C ALA A 321 17.05 9.05 2.49
N LEU A 322 17.37 10.14 1.78
CA LEU A 322 18.64 10.86 1.83
C LEU A 322 18.73 11.85 3.02
N GLY A 323 17.75 11.85 3.92
CA GLY A 323 17.73 12.71 5.10
C GLY A 323 17.28 14.16 4.83
N HIS A 324 16.78 14.48 3.64
CA HIS A 324 16.27 15.80 3.35
C HIS A 324 14.88 16.00 3.99
N ARG A 325 14.67 17.16 4.62
CA ARG A 325 13.33 17.59 5.02
C ARG A 325 12.53 17.94 3.77
N VAL A 326 11.41 17.28 3.63
CA VAL A 326 10.56 17.41 2.45
C VAL A 326 9.42 18.37 2.74
N PRO A 327 9.23 19.46 1.95
CA PRO A 327 8.06 20.30 2.09
C PRO A 327 6.81 19.50 1.71
N SER A 328 5.86 19.38 2.65
CA SER A 328 4.61 18.65 2.46
C SER A 328 3.50 19.48 1.80
N HIS A 329 3.82 20.66 1.27
CA HIS A 329 2.83 21.55 0.67
C HIS A 329 2.30 20.97 -0.64
N ARG A 330 1.17 20.28 -0.53
CA ARG A 330 0.42 19.77 -1.68
C ARG A 330 -0.39 20.91 -2.31
N LEU A 331 -0.57 20.86 -3.61
CA LEU A 331 -1.57 21.69 -4.28
C LEU A 331 -2.95 21.32 -3.76
N ALA A 332 -3.69 22.30 -3.25
CA ALA A 332 -4.98 22.09 -2.56
C ALA A 332 -6.16 21.77 -3.51
N ARG A 333 -5.89 21.45 -4.80
CA ARG A 333 -6.96 21.07 -5.73
C ARG A 333 -7.42 19.65 -5.45
N PRO A 334 -8.74 19.41 -5.44
CA PRO A 334 -9.29 18.08 -5.37
C PRO A 334 -8.79 17.21 -6.53
N ALA A 335 -8.32 16.02 -6.18
CA ALA A 335 -7.86 15.02 -7.12
C ALA A 335 -8.33 13.64 -6.66
N GLY A 336 -8.38 12.69 -7.58
CA GLY A 336 -8.78 11.34 -7.22
C GLY A 336 -8.25 10.30 -8.19
N VAL A 337 -8.36 9.07 -7.77
CA VAL A 337 -8.03 7.89 -8.57
C VAL A 337 -9.15 6.87 -8.48
N LEU A 338 -9.53 6.34 -9.61
CA LEU A 338 -10.37 5.16 -9.71
C LEU A 338 -9.46 3.96 -10.04
N MET A 339 -9.43 3.02 -9.13
CA MET A 339 -8.77 1.73 -9.30
C MET A 339 -9.75 0.82 -10.05
N LEU A 340 -9.41 0.42 -11.26
CA LEU A 340 -10.27 -0.42 -12.10
C LEU A 340 -10.19 -1.87 -11.64
N PRO A 341 -11.26 -2.45 -11.09
CA PRO A 341 -11.26 -3.83 -10.65
C PRO A 341 -11.24 -4.81 -11.82
N VAL A 342 -10.81 -6.04 -11.54
CA VAL A 342 -11.03 -7.20 -12.40
C VAL A 342 -12.36 -7.83 -11.99
N GLU A 343 -13.38 -7.74 -12.83
CA GLU A 343 -14.75 -8.13 -12.48
C GLU A 343 -15.00 -9.66 -12.51
N ARG A 344 -14.19 -10.39 -13.29
CA ARG A 344 -14.28 -11.87 -13.39
C ARG A 344 -12.93 -12.48 -13.79
N ALA A 345 -12.73 -13.74 -13.44
CA ALA A 345 -11.57 -14.50 -13.87
C ALA A 345 -11.64 -14.83 -15.38
N GLY A 346 -10.49 -14.92 -16.03
CA GLY A 346 -10.36 -15.30 -17.44
C GLY A 346 -9.17 -14.67 -18.11
N MET A 347 -9.18 -14.65 -19.44
CA MET A 347 -8.15 -14.04 -20.28
C MET A 347 -8.60 -12.64 -20.73
N LEU A 348 -7.82 -11.61 -20.42
CA LEU A 348 -8.11 -10.24 -20.88
C LEU A 348 -7.96 -10.16 -22.40
N GLN A 349 -9.05 -9.83 -23.10
CA GLN A 349 -9.07 -9.71 -24.56
C GLN A 349 -8.95 -8.27 -25.03
N ALA A 350 -9.64 -7.35 -24.37
CA ALA A 350 -9.62 -5.93 -24.72
C ALA A 350 -10.08 -5.04 -23.58
N VAL A 351 -9.71 -3.76 -23.64
CA VAL A 351 -10.29 -2.67 -22.86
C VAL A 351 -10.64 -1.55 -23.85
N ASP A 352 -11.89 -1.52 -24.28
CA ASP A 352 -12.41 -0.56 -25.25
C ASP A 352 -12.85 0.74 -24.57
N GLY A 353 -13.03 1.81 -25.35
CA GLY A 353 -13.50 3.10 -24.86
C GLY A 353 -12.46 3.96 -24.13
N ARG A 354 -11.17 3.63 -24.22
CA ARG A 354 -10.10 4.36 -23.53
C ARG A 354 -10.03 5.84 -23.95
N ALA A 355 -10.15 6.12 -25.24
CA ALA A 355 -10.14 7.49 -25.75
C ALA A 355 -11.33 8.29 -25.23
N ASP A 356 -12.55 7.70 -25.24
CA ASP A 356 -13.76 8.33 -24.74
C ASP A 356 -13.70 8.57 -23.23
N ALA A 357 -13.11 7.62 -22.47
CA ALA A 357 -12.88 7.78 -21.03
C ALA A 357 -11.87 8.88 -20.74
N ALA A 358 -10.78 8.96 -21.49
CA ALA A 358 -9.77 9.99 -21.34
C ALA A 358 -10.27 11.40 -21.75
N ALA A 359 -11.25 11.47 -22.64
CA ALA A 359 -11.87 12.72 -23.09
C ALA A 359 -12.93 13.28 -22.12
N VAL A 360 -13.29 12.57 -21.05
CA VAL A 360 -14.22 13.08 -20.02
C VAL A 360 -13.59 14.28 -19.32
N PRO A 361 -14.30 15.42 -19.22
CA PRO A 361 -13.80 16.61 -18.52
C PRO A 361 -13.37 16.29 -17.10
N GLY A 362 -12.19 16.77 -16.68
CA GLY A 362 -11.60 16.51 -15.38
C GLY A 362 -10.72 15.25 -15.31
N ILE A 363 -10.70 14.41 -16.35
CA ILE A 363 -9.77 13.27 -16.40
C ILE A 363 -8.37 13.78 -16.75
N ALA A 364 -7.41 13.46 -15.87
CA ALA A 364 -6.00 13.81 -15.99
C ALA A 364 -5.13 12.68 -16.57
N GLY A 365 -5.66 11.46 -16.62
CA GLY A 365 -4.94 10.31 -17.18
C GLY A 365 -5.66 8.99 -16.99
N LEU A 366 -5.23 8.00 -17.78
CA LEU A 366 -5.71 6.62 -17.73
C LEU A 366 -4.55 5.67 -18.01
N SER A 367 -4.40 4.64 -17.18
CA SER A 367 -3.38 3.59 -17.36
C SER A 367 -4.01 2.22 -17.23
N ILE A 368 -3.88 1.36 -18.24
CA ILE A 368 -4.18 -0.07 -18.15
C ILE A 368 -2.87 -0.79 -17.88
N THR A 369 -2.82 -1.58 -16.81
CA THR A 369 -1.58 -2.15 -16.27
C THR A 369 -1.43 -3.63 -16.56
N ILE A 370 -2.51 -4.31 -16.94
CA ILE A 370 -2.47 -5.72 -17.35
C ILE A 370 -2.54 -5.76 -18.87
N PRO A 371 -1.53 -6.34 -19.55
CA PRO A 371 -1.56 -6.47 -21.00
C PRO A 371 -2.69 -7.41 -21.48
N VAL A 372 -3.20 -7.15 -22.69
CA VAL A 372 -4.09 -8.08 -23.39
C VAL A 372 -3.40 -9.43 -23.57
N GLY A 373 -4.14 -10.51 -23.44
CA GLY A 373 -3.61 -11.89 -23.51
C GLY A 373 -3.12 -12.44 -22.16
N HIS A 374 -3.24 -11.69 -21.06
CA HIS A 374 -2.88 -12.19 -19.73
C HIS A 374 -4.11 -12.68 -18.97
N SER A 375 -3.90 -13.72 -18.15
CA SER A 375 -4.90 -14.21 -17.20
C SER A 375 -5.13 -13.16 -16.10
N VAL A 376 -6.38 -12.97 -15.75
CA VAL A 376 -6.83 -12.03 -14.70
C VAL A 376 -7.76 -12.71 -13.72
N HIS A 377 -7.66 -12.34 -12.46
CA HIS A 377 -8.50 -12.84 -11.38
C HIS A 377 -9.03 -11.67 -10.55
N PRO A 378 -10.32 -11.69 -10.14
CA PRO A 378 -10.85 -10.70 -9.20
C PRO A 378 -10.17 -10.82 -7.83
N LEU A 379 -10.13 -9.72 -7.08
CA LEU A 379 -9.84 -9.78 -5.65
C LEU A 379 -10.94 -10.59 -4.92
N PRO A 380 -10.62 -11.34 -3.89
CA PRO A 380 -9.33 -11.42 -3.20
C PRO A 380 -8.39 -12.51 -3.73
N ASP A 381 -8.75 -13.24 -4.81
CA ASP A 381 -7.90 -14.28 -5.39
C ASP A 381 -6.77 -13.68 -6.25
N GLY A 382 -7.06 -12.56 -6.96
CA GLY A 382 -6.08 -11.81 -7.73
C GLY A 382 -5.20 -10.92 -6.84
N ASP A 383 -4.11 -10.41 -7.42
CA ASP A 383 -3.08 -9.59 -6.76
C ASP A 383 -2.97 -8.17 -7.34
N ARG A 384 -3.78 -7.81 -8.35
CA ARG A 384 -3.65 -6.53 -9.05
C ARG A 384 -4.95 -6.01 -9.64
N TYR A 385 -4.97 -4.70 -9.81
CA TYR A 385 -6.01 -3.98 -10.52
C TYR A 385 -5.75 -3.97 -12.03
N LEU A 386 -6.83 -3.94 -12.82
CA LEU A 386 -6.75 -3.84 -14.29
C LEU A 386 -6.07 -2.56 -14.75
N GLY A 387 -6.28 -1.48 -14.00
CA GLY A 387 -5.74 -0.17 -14.33
C GLY A 387 -6.19 0.93 -13.38
N PHE A 388 -5.89 2.17 -13.75
CA PHE A 388 -6.13 3.35 -12.94
C PHE A 388 -6.61 4.51 -13.82
N VAL A 389 -7.61 5.25 -13.36
CA VAL A 389 -8.07 6.50 -13.97
C VAL A 389 -7.85 7.62 -12.98
N PHE A 390 -7.26 8.72 -13.40
CA PHE A 390 -6.94 9.87 -12.57
C PHE A 390 -7.80 11.06 -12.97
N ALA A 391 -8.28 11.81 -11.97
CA ALA A 391 -9.04 13.03 -12.20
C ALA A 391 -8.58 14.17 -11.30
N GLU A 392 -8.77 15.39 -11.79
CA GLU A 392 -8.50 16.63 -11.08
C GLU A 392 -9.57 17.66 -11.47
N ALA A 393 -10.19 18.32 -10.48
CA ALA A 393 -11.25 19.29 -10.75
C ALA A 393 -11.30 20.38 -9.65
N ALA A 394 -12.25 21.30 -9.74
CA ALA A 394 -12.42 22.37 -8.75
C ALA A 394 -13.02 21.85 -7.43
N THR A 395 -13.86 20.83 -7.49
CA THR A 395 -14.54 20.23 -6.32
C THR A 395 -14.37 18.72 -6.25
N HIS A 396 -14.51 18.15 -5.06
CA HIS A 396 -14.52 16.70 -4.86
C HIS A 396 -15.64 16.00 -5.63
N GLN A 397 -16.80 16.64 -5.71
CA GLN A 397 -17.96 16.11 -6.42
C GLN A 397 -17.66 16.00 -7.92
N GLU A 398 -17.04 17.01 -8.52
CA GLU A 398 -16.63 16.98 -9.94
C GLU A 398 -15.59 15.88 -10.19
N VAL A 399 -14.60 15.70 -9.29
CA VAL A 399 -13.63 14.61 -9.37
C VAL A 399 -14.35 13.26 -9.39
N GLU A 400 -15.26 13.04 -8.45
CA GLU A 400 -16.02 11.79 -8.35
C GLU A 400 -16.87 11.56 -9.60
N GLN A 401 -17.58 12.57 -10.06
CA GLN A 401 -18.40 12.49 -11.27
C GLN A 401 -17.57 12.18 -12.52
N ALA A 402 -16.41 12.81 -12.67
CA ALA A 402 -15.49 12.55 -13.79
C ALA A 402 -14.99 11.11 -13.79
N LEU A 403 -14.53 10.59 -12.64
CA LEU A 403 -14.05 9.22 -12.49
C LEU A 403 -15.16 8.19 -12.80
N ARG A 404 -16.36 8.40 -12.25
CA ARG A 404 -17.52 7.53 -12.53
C ARG A 404 -17.96 7.62 -14.00
N ALA A 405 -17.92 8.80 -14.62
CA ALA A 405 -18.22 8.97 -16.02
C ALA A 405 -17.20 8.26 -16.93
N ALA A 406 -15.91 8.39 -16.62
CA ALA A 406 -14.85 7.67 -17.34
C ALA A 406 -15.02 6.15 -17.22
N ARG A 407 -15.34 5.63 -16.01
CA ARG A 407 -15.61 4.19 -15.82
C ARG A 407 -16.71 3.67 -16.72
N ARG A 408 -17.82 4.42 -16.87
CA ARG A 408 -18.94 4.03 -17.74
C ARG A 408 -18.58 3.98 -19.22
N ARG A 409 -17.53 4.66 -19.66
CA ARG A 409 -17.03 4.62 -21.05
C ARG A 409 -16.15 3.41 -21.33
N LEU A 410 -15.57 2.81 -20.29
CA LEU A 410 -14.70 1.65 -20.44
C LEU A 410 -15.51 0.36 -20.53
N ARG A 411 -15.19 -0.46 -21.52
CA ARG A 411 -15.73 -1.80 -21.70
C ARG A 411 -14.58 -2.82 -21.61
N VAL A 412 -14.57 -3.61 -20.55
CA VAL A 412 -13.58 -4.66 -20.33
C VAL A 412 -14.09 -5.97 -20.91
N ILE A 413 -13.30 -6.61 -21.76
CA ILE A 413 -13.63 -7.89 -22.41
C ILE A 413 -12.69 -8.96 -21.85
N ILE A 414 -13.26 -9.89 -21.09
CA ILE A 414 -12.55 -11.05 -20.51
C ILE A 414 -13.26 -12.31 -21.03
N ARG A 415 -12.51 -13.34 -21.44
CA ARG A 415 -13.02 -14.63 -21.87
C ARG A 415 -12.39 -15.79 -21.11
#